data_2232133c61dcb3bea596b297f95dd8ce
#
_entry.id   2232133c61dcb3bea596b297f95dd8ce
#
_cell.length_a   1.000
_cell.length_b   1.000
_cell.length_c   1.000
_cell.angle_alpha   90.00
_cell.angle_beta   90.00
_cell.angle_gamma   90.00
#
_symmetry.space_group_name_H-M   'P 1'
#
loop_
_entity.id
_entity.type
_entity.pdbx_description
1 polymer ?
#
loop_
_entity_poly.entity_id
_entity_poly.type
_entity_poly.pdbx_seq_one_letter_code
_entity_poly.pdbx_strand_id
1 'polypeptide(L)'
;DNGTASITLGNGETLSVNTFTLFNVEFKNTDQTAISPIIIEEGTKNLTLNYNIIGKKAAQALMLITRNDDGLEARLNSSNKTLVVTFADDFEEGVTMIMLYDTEDNVLIKPMRFTLPIIENGGIATATDFKAFIDAVTSGSSLRKFKDTEGNVILLNDIDMKDITLTSGAGSNVTSNTTNANTKVVYTIGEQTFNDVFDGKGHSVINLTFTYNLEDGNIAHGLFNALGSSGVI
;
A
#
# COMPACT_ATOMS: atom_id res chain seq x y z
N ASP A 1 1.06 33.16 -12.29
CA ASP A 1 2.10 33.74 -13.16
C ASP A 1 1.58 33.88 -14.57
N ASN A 2 1.76 35.06 -15.18
CA ASN A 2 1.45 35.26 -16.59
C ASN A 2 2.69 34.84 -17.39
N GLY A 3 2.59 33.75 -18.11
CA GLY A 3 3.61 33.30 -19.05
C GLY A 3 3.15 33.54 -20.48
N THR A 4 4.09 33.64 -21.39
CA THR A 4 3.85 33.59 -22.83
C THR A 4 4.49 32.33 -23.36
N ALA A 5 3.69 31.42 -23.91
CA ALA A 5 4.21 30.32 -24.71
C ALA A 5 4.27 30.75 -26.17
N SER A 6 5.38 30.51 -26.83
CA SER A 6 5.53 30.80 -28.24
C SER A 6 5.99 29.56 -29.00
N ILE A 7 5.40 29.35 -30.18
CA ILE A 7 5.78 28.29 -31.12
C ILE A 7 6.21 28.95 -32.38
N THR A 8 7.44 28.72 -32.81
CA THR A 8 7.94 29.16 -34.13
C THR A 8 7.64 28.07 -35.16
N LEU A 9 6.86 28.42 -36.15
CA LEU A 9 6.53 27.54 -37.26
C LEU A 9 7.70 27.40 -38.25
N GLY A 10 7.68 26.35 -39.04
CA GLY A 10 8.74 26.10 -40.03
C GLY A 10 8.91 27.18 -41.12
N ASN A 11 7.93 28.06 -41.27
CA ASN A 11 7.99 29.25 -42.14
C ASN A 11 8.58 30.49 -41.44
N GLY A 12 9.01 30.38 -40.19
CA GLY A 12 9.56 31.46 -39.37
C GLY A 12 8.52 32.33 -38.64
N GLU A 13 7.23 32.09 -38.83
CA GLU A 13 6.19 32.76 -38.05
C GLU A 13 6.19 32.24 -36.61
N THR A 14 5.95 33.17 -35.66
CA THR A 14 5.83 32.84 -34.23
C THR A 14 4.41 33.07 -33.77
N LEU A 15 3.77 31.99 -33.31
CA LEU A 15 2.52 32.06 -32.59
C LEU A 15 2.82 32.24 -31.11
N SER A 16 2.32 33.30 -30.53
CA SER A 16 2.44 33.56 -29.07
C SER A 16 1.08 33.46 -28.41
N VAL A 17 0.99 32.62 -27.38
CA VAL A 17 -0.22 32.45 -26.57
C VAL A 17 0.12 32.87 -25.14
N ASN A 18 -0.67 33.80 -24.59
CA ASN A 18 -0.56 34.12 -23.18
C ASN A 18 -1.10 32.95 -22.35
N THR A 19 -0.23 32.33 -21.58
CA THR A 19 -0.61 31.28 -20.63
C THR A 19 -0.77 31.90 -19.25
N PHE A 20 -1.90 31.63 -18.59
CA PHE A 20 -2.08 32.02 -17.20
C PHE A 20 -2.66 30.88 -16.42
N THR A 21 -2.18 30.72 -15.22
CA THR A 21 -2.80 29.86 -14.23
C THR A 21 -3.96 30.65 -13.61
N LEU A 22 -5.19 30.27 -13.95
CA LEU A 22 -6.38 30.90 -13.41
C LEU A 22 -6.56 30.58 -11.93
N PHE A 23 -6.24 29.36 -11.54
CA PHE A 23 -6.19 28.87 -10.17
C PHE A 23 -5.31 27.64 -10.07
N ASN A 24 -4.83 27.33 -8.87
CA ASN A 24 -4.10 26.12 -8.53
C ASN A 24 -4.39 25.78 -7.07
N VAL A 25 -4.03 24.57 -6.64
CA VAL A 25 -4.05 24.16 -5.24
C VAL A 25 -2.63 24.00 -4.73
N GLU A 26 -2.34 24.56 -3.57
CA GLU A 26 -1.13 24.35 -2.79
C GLU A 26 -1.48 23.59 -1.53
N PHE A 27 -0.68 22.58 -1.22
CA PHE A 27 -0.75 21.84 0.04
C PHE A 27 0.41 22.27 0.93
N LYS A 28 0.08 22.65 2.18
CA LYS A 28 1.10 22.99 3.17
C LYS A 28 1.69 21.72 3.77
N ASN A 29 2.95 21.78 4.15
CA ASN A 29 3.73 20.70 4.75
C ASN A 29 4.05 19.52 3.82
N THR A 30 4.01 19.73 2.52
CA THR A 30 4.49 18.78 1.54
C THR A 30 5.41 19.51 0.57
N ASP A 31 6.56 18.93 0.29
CA ASP A 31 7.49 19.44 -0.73
C ASP A 31 6.95 19.03 -2.11
N GLN A 32 5.85 19.67 -2.50
CA GLN A 32 5.13 19.35 -3.73
C GLN A 32 5.71 20.06 -4.94
N THR A 33 6.71 19.47 -5.53
CA THR A 33 6.84 19.56 -6.97
C THR A 33 5.81 18.61 -7.60
N ALA A 34 5.08 19.06 -8.61
CA ALA A 34 3.88 18.42 -9.17
C ALA A 34 4.04 16.96 -9.69
N ILE A 35 5.19 16.34 -9.51
CA ILE A 35 5.56 15.03 -10.05
C ILE A 35 6.06 14.06 -8.97
N SER A 36 6.55 14.55 -7.85
CA SER A 36 7.09 13.69 -6.79
C SER A 36 5.97 13.12 -5.92
N PRO A 37 5.97 11.83 -5.61
CA PRO A 37 5.01 11.25 -4.68
C PRO A 37 5.23 11.80 -3.26
N ILE A 38 4.16 11.89 -2.48
CA ILE A 38 4.22 12.14 -1.05
C ILE A 38 4.63 10.82 -0.40
N ILE A 39 5.79 10.80 0.22
CA ILE A 39 6.27 9.64 0.95
C ILE A 39 5.60 9.64 2.32
N ILE A 40 4.95 8.55 2.66
CA ILE A 40 4.28 8.35 3.95
C ILE A 40 5.02 7.27 4.75
N GLU A 41 5.06 7.41 6.08
CA GLU A 41 5.66 6.39 6.94
C GLU A 41 4.80 5.12 6.95
N GLU A 42 5.45 3.96 7.02
CA GLU A 42 4.76 2.67 7.14
C GLU A 42 3.85 2.64 8.38
N GLY A 43 2.64 2.09 8.22
CA GLY A 43 1.63 2.05 9.28
C GLY A 43 0.83 3.35 9.44
N THR A 44 1.10 4.38 8.64
CA THR A 44 0.27 5.60 8.60
C THR A 44 -1.13 5.26 8.14
N LYS A 45 -2.13 5.48 8.99
CA LYS A 45 -3.53 5.25 8.65
C LYS A 45 -4.22 6.48 8.07
N ASN A 46 -3.82 7.66 8.52
CA ASN A 46 -4.42 8.91 8.11
C ASN A 46 -3.35 9.99 7.92
N LEU A 47 -3.49 10.77 6.86
CA LEU A 47 -2.71 11.96 6.61
C LEU A 47 -3.66 13.14 6.40
N THR A 48 -3.42 14.25 7.13
CA THR A 48 -4.20 15.48 6.96
C THR A 48 -3.31 16.56 6.35
N LEU A 49 -3.71 17.05 5.19
CA LEU A 49 -3.01 18.11 4.46
C LEU A 49 -3.86 19.38 4.46
N ASN A 50 -3.29 20.49 4.90
CA ASN A 50 -3.92 21.79 4.71
C ASN A 50 -3.72 22.25 3.27
N TYR A 51 -4.77 22.75 2.63
CA TYR A 51 -4.67 23.28 1.29
C TYR A 51 -5.09 24.75 1.19
N ASN A 52 -4.59 25.40 0.16
CA ASN A 52 -5.03 26.74 -0.23
C ASN A 52 -5.23 26.78 -1.75
N ILE A 53 -6.33 27.38 -2.20
CA ILE A 53 -6.53 27.63 -3.62
C ILE A 53 -5.98 29.01 -3.93
N ILE A 54 -5.09 29.09 -4.91
CA ILE A 54 -4.39 30.32 -5.32
C ILE A 54 -4.67 30.64 -6.77
N GLY A 55 -4.41 31.86 -7.16
CA GLY A 55 -4.54 32.35 -8.54
C GLY A 55 -5.65 33.41 -8.71
N LYS A 56 -5.79 33.90 -9.94
CA LYS A 56 -6.70 34.98 -10.26
C LYS A 56 -8.18 34.67 -9.99
N LYS A 57 -8.56 33.39 -10.12
CA LYS A 57 -9.93 32.92 -9.90
C LYS A 57 -10.08 32.06 -8.66
N ALA A 58 -9.12 32.10 -7.74
CA ALA A 58 -9.12 31.27 -6.52
C ALA A 58 -10.41 31.41 -5.68
N ALA A 59 -10.97 32.59 -5.60
CA ALA A 59 -12.18 32.83 -4.82
C ALA A 59 -13.46 32.19 -5.42
N GLN A 60 -13.43 31.86 -6.70
CA GLN A 60 -14.53 31.25 -7.44
C GLN A 60 -14.31 29.73 -7.69
N ALA A 61 -13.11 29.27 -7.40
CA ALA A 61 -12.74 27.89 -7.67
C ALA A 61 -13.22 26.98 -6.54
N LEU A 62 -13.81 25.86 -6.95
CA LEU A 62 -14.21 24.76 -6.07
C LEU A 62 -13.32 23.56 -6.33
N MET A 63 -13.11 22.76 -5.29
CA MET A 63 -12.28 21.56 -5.36
C MET A 63 -13.12 20.33 -5.02
N LEU A 64 -12.91 19.26 -5.77
CA LEU A 64 -13.52 17.96 -5.48
C LEU A 64 -12.52 16.82 -5.77
N ILE A 65 -12.76 15.68 -5.15
CA ILE A 65 -12.08 14.42 -5.46
C ILE A 65 -12.84 13.74 -6.59
N THR A 66 -12.15 13.39 -7.66
CA THR A 66 -12.76 12.74 -8.82
C THR A 66 -12.47 11.25 -8.89
N ARG A 67 -11.37 10.81 -8.25
CA ARG A 67 -10.97 9.41 -8.20
C ARG A 67 -10.01 9.18 -7.03
N ASN A 68 -10.13 8.01 -6.42
CA ASN A 68 -9.12 7.40 -5.55
C ASN A 68 -8.74 6.03 -6.13
N ASP A 69 -7.49 5.66 -6.01
CA ASP A 69 -7.05 4.29 -6.28
C ASP A 69 -7.40 3.36 -5.10
N ASP A 70 -7.36 2.05 -5.34
CA ASP A 70 -7.63 1.05 -4.30
C ASP A 70 -6.67 1.20 -3.11
N GLY A 71 -7.17 0.95 -1.92
CA GLY A 71 -6.40 1.11 -0.69
C GLY A 71 -6.18 2.56 -0.22
N LEU A 72 -6.71 3.55 -0.95
CA LEU A 72 -6.60 4.96 -0.63
C LEU A 72 -7.96 5.64 -0.69
N GLU A 73 -8.35 6.35 0.37
CA GLU A 73 -9.54 7.19 0.38
C GLU A 73 -9.18 8.63 0.75
N ALA A 74 -9.48 9.57 -0.13
CA ALA A 74 -9.28 10.98 0.10
C ALA A 74 -10.62 11.68 0.26
N ARG A 75 -10.72 12.57 1.26
CA ARG A 75 -11.91 13.37 1.56
C ARG A 75 -11.53 14.83 1.81
N LEU A 76 -12.30 15.73 1.20
CA LEU A 76 -12.15 17.18 1.39
C LEU A 76 -13.03 17.68 2.52
N ASN A 77 -12.44 18.52 3.38
CA ASN A 77 -13.17 19.34 4.33
C ASN A 77 -13.02 20.80 3.91
N SER A 78 -14.02 21.32 3.21
CA SER A 78 -14.01 22.69 2.67
C SER A 78 -14.01 23.76 3.78
N SER A 79 -14.66 23.47 4.92
CA SER A 79 -14.76 24.41 6.04
C SER A 79 -13.40 24.65 6.69
N ASN A 80 -12.61 23.60 6.85
CA ASN A 80 -11.28 23.67 7.46
C ASN A 80 -10.14 23.79 6.43
N LYS A 81 -10.47 23.71 5.14
CA LYS A 81 -9.50 23.65 4.03
C LYS A 81 -8.47 22.55 4.24
N THR A 82 -8.95 21.35 4.54
CA THR A 82 -8.11 20.17 4.69
C THR A 82 -8.50 19.06 3.72
N LEU A 83 -7.51 18.32 3.27
CA LEU A 83 -7.63 17.04 2.60
C LEU A 83 -7.22 15.98 3.61
N VAL A 84 -8.12 15.06 3.94
CA VAL A 84 -7.82 13.90 4.77
C VAL A 84 -7.70 12.69 3.85
N VAL A 85 -6.57 12.01 3.94
CA VAL A 85 -6.28 10.80 3.17
C VAL A 85 -6.17 9.65 4.17
N THR A 86 -6.93 8.58 3.93
CA THR A 86 -6.93 7.35 4.72
C THR A 86 -6.30 6.23 3.87
N PHE A 87 -5.44 5.44 4.47
CA PHE A 87 -4.73 4.35 3.82
C PHE A 87 -5.16 3.01 4.41
N ALA A 88 -5.35 2.01 3.54
CA ALA A 88 -5.58 0.63 3.94
C ALA A 88 -4.32 0.02 4.58
N ASP A 89 -4.49 -1.14 5.22
CA ASP A 89 -3.39 -1.82 5.93
C ASP A 89 -2.31 -2.35 4.99
N ASP A 90 -2.69 -2.66 3.76
CA ASP A 90 -1.85 -3.18 2.68
C ASP A 90 -1.49 -2.11 1.63
N PHE A 91 -1.74 -0.83 1.93
CA PHE A 91 -1.40 0.27 1.02
C PHE A 91 0.11 0.32 0.78
N GLU A 92 0.52 0.40 -0.47
CA GLU A 92 1.90 0.57 -0.90
C GLU A 92 2.10 1.86 -1.69
N GLU A 93 1.28 2.08 -2.70
CA GLU A 93 1.25 3.30 -3.51
C GLU A 93 -0.15 3.55 -4.08
N GLY A 94 -0.44 4.78 -4.42
CA GLY A 94 -1.73 5.13 -5.03
C GLY A 94 -1.84 6.60 -5.40
N VAL A 95 -2.89 6.90 -6.14
CA VAL A 95 -3.17 8.25 -6.64
C VAL A 95 -4.58 8.66 -6.25
N THR A 96 -4.72 9.88 -5.75
CA THR A 96 -6.02 10.58 -5.73
C THR A 96 -6.03 11.67 -6.78
N MET A 97 -7.12 11.80 -7.50
CA MET A 97 -7.31 12.83 -8.51
C MET A 97 -8.16 13.96 -7.96
N ILE A 98 -7.60 15.14 -7.98
CA ILE A 98 -8.28 16.37 -7.54
C ILE A 98 -8.65 17.19 -8.77
N MET A 99 -9.88 17.67 -8.81
CA MET A 99 -10.33 18.63 -9.81
C MET A 99 -10.68 19.96 -9.14
N LEU A 100 -10.09 21.03 -9.66
CA LEU A 100 -10.54 22.39 -9.38
C LEU A 100 -11.33 22.89 -10.57
N TYR A 101 -12.45 23.54 -10.33
CA TYR A 101 -13.30 24.12 -11.37
C TYR A 101 -13.96 25.39 -10.85
N ASP A 102 -14.38 26.25 -11.76
CA ASP A 102 -15.13 27.44 -11.46
C ASP A 102 -16.47 27.49 -12.22
N THR A 103 -17.23 28.57 -12.03
CA THR A 103 -18.53 28.76 -12.67
C THR A 103 -18.45 29.09 -14.17
N GLU A 104 -17.26 29.24 -14.72
CA GLU A 104 -17.00 29.52 -16.14
C GLU A 104 -16.41 28.32 -16.88
N ASP A 105 -16.58 27.11 -16.33
CA ASP A 105 -16.07 25.85 -16.89
C ASP A 105 -14.52 25.77 -17.02
N ASN A 106 -13.78 26.60 -16.29
CA ASN A 106 -12.35 26.41 -16.18
C ASN A 106 -12.07 25.23 -15.26
N VAL A 107 -11.26 24.29 -15.72
CA VAL A 107 -10.95 23.04 -15.01
C VAL A 107 -9.45 22.84 -14.93
N LEU A 108 -8.96 22.46 -13.75
CA LEU A 108 -7.62 21.94 -13.51
C LEU A 108 -7.72 20.56 -12.84
N ILE A 109 -7.11 19.56 -13.43
CA ILE A 109 -7.00 18.22 -12.83
C ILE A 109 -5.59 18.05 -12.31
N LYS A 110 -5.46 17.67 -11.04
CA LYS A 110 -4.16 17.47 -10.38
C LYS A 110 -4.10 16.10 -9.72
N PRO A 111 -3.18 15.22 -10.14
CA PRO A 111 -2.93 13.98 -9.44
C PRO A 111 -2.12 14.25 -8.17
N MET A 112 -2.46 13.57 -7.08
CA MET A 112 -1.64 13.48 -5.88
C MET A 112 -1.24 12.03 -5.70
N ARG A 113 0.05 11.77 -5.73
CA ARG A 113 0.63 10.43 -5.58
C ARG A 113 1.11 10.25 -4.15
N PHE A 114 0.84 9.09 -3.59
CA PHE A 114 1.31 8.67 -2.29
C PHE A 114 2.06 7.35 -2.44
N THR A 115 3.13 7.19 -1.69
CA THR A 115 3.91 5.94 -1.68
C THR A 115 4.58 5.75 -0.32
N LEU A 116 4.78 4.51 0.05
CA LEU A 116 5.69 4.17 1.15
C LEU A 116 7.16 4.35 0.71
N PRO A 117 8.10 4.56 1.67
CA PRO A 117 9.52 4.64 1.36
C PRO A 117 10.01 3.33 0.71
N ILE A 118 10.94 3.40 -0.21
CA ILE A 118 11.58 2.21 -0.78
C ILE A 118 12.38 1.51 0.33
N ILE A 119 12.18 0.20 0.48
CA ILE A 119 12.99 -0.63 1.37
C ILE A 119 14.07 -1.29 0.50
N GLU A 120 15.29 -0.74 0.53
CA GLU A 120 16.38 -1.21 -0.33
C GLU A 120 16.91 -2.60 0.03
N ASN A 121 16.74 -3.03 1.28
CA ASN A 121 17.25 -4.31 1.80
C ASN A 121 16.18 -5.02 2.64
N GLY A 122 14.98 -5.17 2.12
CA GLY A 122 13.94 -5.96 2.77
C GLY A 122 14.34 -7.43 2.83
N GLY A 123 13.85 -8.15 3.84
CA GLY A 123 14.12 -9.58 4.02
C GLY A 123 14.05 -10.00 5.48
N ILE A 124 14.18 -11.30 5.70
CA ILE A 124 14.14 -11.93 7.03
C ILE A 124 15.56 -12.20 7.46
N ALA A 125 16.05 -11.47 8.46
CA ALA A 125 17.44 -11.56 8.95
C ALA A 125 17.58 -12.32 10.27
N THR A 126 16.52 -12.37 11.09
CA THR A 126 16.53 -12.92 12.45
C THR A 126 15.33 -13.82 12.72
N ALA A 127 15.39 -14.60 13.80
CA ALA A 127 14.26 -15.39 14.26
C ALA A 127 13.03 -14.52 14.62
N THR A 128 13.27 -13.32 15.12
CA THR A 128 12.19 -12.35 15.39
C THR A 128 11.53 -11.87 14.11
N ASP A 129 12.30 -11.58 13.06
CA ASP A 129 11.77 -11.20 11.76
C ASP A 129 10.97 -12.35 11.13
N PHE A 130 11.50 -13.60 11.29
CA PHE A 130 10.81 -14.79 10.77
C PHE A 130 9.44 -14.99 11.46
N LYS A 131 9.39 -14.84 12.79
CA LYS A 131 8.11 -14.86 13.50
C LYS A 131 7.18 -13.73 13.05
N ALA A 132 7.71 -12.52 12.90
CA ALA A 132 6.92 -11.36 12.45
C ALA A 132 6.38 -11.56 11.01
N PHE A 133 7.13 -12.23 10.13
CA PHE A 133 6.66 -12.63 8.81
C PHE A 133 5.47 -13.59 8.91
N ILE A 134 5.56 -14.64 9.73
CA ILE A 134 4.47 -15.58 9.94
C ILE A 134 3.22 -14.88 10.48
N ASP A 135 3.39 -14.01 11.48
CA ASP A 135 2.30 -13.23 12.06
C ASP A 135 1.66 -12.31 11.01
N ALA A 136 2.46 -11.68 10.15
CA ALA A 136 1.97 -10.79 9.09
C ALA A 136 1.14 -11.54 8.04
N VAL A 137 1.60 -12.70 7.55
CA VAL A 137 0.80 -13.54 6.64
C VAL A 137 -0.51 -13.97 7.30
N THR A 138 -0.46 -14.36 8.57
CA THR A 138 -1.64 -14.85 9.31
C THR A 138 -2.67 -13.75 9.57
N SER A 139 -2.21 -12.50 9.75
CA SER A 139 -3.10 -11.35 9.97
C SER A 139 -3.50 -10.62 8.68
N GLY A 140 -2.94 -10.98 7.53
CA GLY A 140 -3.13 -10.25 6.27
C GLY A 140 -2.44 -8.88 6.25
N SER A 141 -1.42 -8.69 7.08
CA SER A 141 -0.64 -7.45 7.11
C SER A 141 0.36 -7.40 5.98
N SER A 142 0.84 -6.20 5.64
CA SER A 142 1.85 -6.00 4.59
C SER A 142 3.11 -6.83 4.83
N LEU A 143 3.58 -7.48 3.76
CA LEU A 143 4.82 -8.26 3.75
C LEU A 143 6.02 -7.47 3.22
N ARG A 144 5.83 -6.20 2.92
CA ARG A 144 6.79 -5.35 2.21
C ARG A 144 8.19 -5.34 2.83
N LYS A 145 8.30 -5.27 4.17
CA LYS A 145 9.59 -5.26 4.87
C LYS A 145 10.39 -6.56 4.76
N PHE A 146 9.75 -7.64 4.33
CA PHE A 146 10.37 -8.95 4.15
C PHE A 146 10.75 -9.23 2.70
N LYS A 147 10.43 -8.30 1.77
CA LYS A 147 10.62 -8.46 0.34
C LYS A 147 11.88 -7.77 -0.15
N ASP A 148 12.52 -8.39 -1.14
CA ASP A 148 13.58 -7.77 -1.94
C ASP A 148 13.01 -6.81 -3.00
N THR A 149 13.89 -6.23 -3.81
CA THR A 149 13.51 -5.32 -4.90
C THR A 149 12.75 -6.00 -6.05
N GLU A 150 12.75 -7.33 -6.09
CA GLU A 150 12.00 -8.14 -7.05
C GLU A 150 10.59 -8.48 -6.53
N GLY A 151 10.30 -8.14 -5.27
CA GLY A 151 9.03 -8.40 -4.62
C GLY A 151 8.93 -9.78 -3.97
N ASN A 152 10.02 -10.53 -3.89
CA ASN A 152 10.06 -11.84 -3.24
C ASN A 152 10.35 -11.70 -1.75
N VAL A 153 9.66 -12.47 -0.92
CA VAL A 153 10.04 -12.64 0.49
C VAL A 153 11.31 -13.47 0.55
N ILE A 154 12.36 -12.95 1.17
CA ILE A 154 13.68 -13.60 1.17
C ILE A 154 14.23 -13.81 2.57
N LEU A 155 15.07 -14.86 2.71
CA LEU A 155 15.98 -14.98 3.85
C LEU A 155 17.28 -14.25 3.55
N LEU A 156 17.77 -13.49 4.54
CA LEU A 156 19.06 -12.78 4.46
C LEU A 156 20.18 -13.56 5.18
N ASN A 157 19.84 -14.48 6.08
CA ASN A 157 20.75 -15.30 6.86
C ASN A 157 20.10 -16.64 7.15
N ASP A 158 20.90 -17.59 7.64
CA ASP A 158 20.40 -18.78 8.33
C ASP A 158 19.68 -18.35 9.62
N ILE A 159 18.48 -18.87 9.83
CA ILE A 159 17.63 -18.48 10.96
C ILE A 159 17.59 -19.61 11.99
N ASP A 160 18.08 -19.35 13.20
CA ASP A 160 17.99 -20.28 14.34
C ASP A 160 16.80 -19.91 15.24
N MET A 161 15.76 -20.74 15.23
CA MET A 161 14.50 -20.53 15.95
C MET A 161 14.50 -21.10 17.37
N LYS A 162 15.63 -21.55 17.93
CA LYS A 162 15.70 -22.25 19.22
C LYS A 162 15.03 -21.53 20.40
N ASP A 163 15.02 -20.19 20.38
CA ASP A 163 14.46 -19.36 21.46
C ASP A 163 13.03 -18.86 21.15
N ILE A 164 12.47 -19.24 19.99
CA ILE A 164 11.14 -18.85 19.55
C ILE A 164 10.30 -20.08 19.22
N THR A 165 9.18 -20.21 19.91
CA THR A 165 8.16 -21.23 19.61
C THR A 165 7.01 -20.58 18.85
N LEU A 166 6.61 -21.20 17.76
CA LEU A 166 5.48 -20.75 16.94
C LEU A 166 4.20 -21.46 17.40
N THR A 167 3.08 -20.74 17.36
CA THR A 167 1.74 -21.29 17.62
C THR A 167 0.98 -21.66 16.36
N SER A 168 1.46 -21.18 15.20
CA SER A 168 0.94 -21.55 13.88
C SER A 168 2.03 -21.32 12.83
N GLY A 169 1.85 -21.88 11.64
CA GLY A 169 2.57 -21.48 10.44
C GLY A 169 1.95 -20.25 9.78
N ALA A 170 2.53 -19.81 8.68
CA ALA A 170 2.05 -18.66 7.92
C ALA A 170 0.69 -18.94 7.26
N GLY A 171 -0.24 -18.02 7.44
CA GLY A 171 -1.61 -18.10 6.92
C GLY A 171 -2.61 -18.66 7.93
N SER A 172 -3.88 -18.64 7.53
CA SER A 172 -4.97 -19.16 8.36
C SER A 172 -4.87 -20.65 8.55
N ASN A 173 -5.27 -21.10 9.74
CA ASN A 173 -5.35 -22.53 10.01
C ASN A 173 -6.44 -23.22 9.15
N VAL A 174 -6.17 -24.43 8.74
CA VAL A 174 -7.16 -25.30 8.12
C VAL A 174 -7.89 -26.05 9.22
N THR A 175 -9.20 -25.85 9.33
CA THR A 175 -10.06 -26.51 10.32
C THR A 175 -10.87 -27.62 9.69
N SER A 176 -11.07 -28.71 10.42
CA SER A 176 -12.02 -29.75 10.03
C SER A 176 -13.36 -29.52 10.72
N ASN A 177 -14.43 -29.42 9.95
CA ASN A 177 -15.79 -29.46 10.47
C ASN A 177 -16.38 -30.86 10.29
N THR A 178 -16.51 -31.62 11.36
CA THR A 178 -17.26 -32.89 11.36
C THR A 178 -18.73 -32.58 11.70
N THR A 179 -19.55 -32.46 10.70
CA THR A 179 -21.00 -32.45 10.88
C THR A 179 -21.54 -33.85 10.65
N ASN A 180 -21.79 -34.59 11.74
CA ASN A 180 -22.45 -35.89 11.82
C ASN A 180 -21.69 -37.17 11.44
N ALA A 181 -21.99 -38.22 12.17
CA ALA A 181 -21.30 -39.53 12.19
C ALA A 181 -21.24 -40.32 10.89
N ASN A 182 -21.73 -39.80 9.78
CA ASN A 182 -21.76 -40.47 8.47
C ASN A 182 -21.26 -39.64 7.30
N THR A 183 -20.58 -38.53 7.51
CA THR A 183 -20.34 -37.61 6.41
C THR A 183 -18.94 -37.01 6.39
N LYS A 184 -18.44 -37.03 5.19
CA LYS A 184 -17.46 -36.12 4.56
C LYS A 184 -16.90 -35.06 5.53
N VAL A 185 -15.64 -35.21 5.89
CA VAL A 185 -14.86 -34.15 6.54
C VAL A 185 -14.80 -32.97 5.58
N VAL A 186 -15.39 -31.83 5.98
CA VAL A 186 -15.27 -30.59 5.24
C VAL A 186 -14.09 -29.84 5.82
N TYR A 187 -13.10 -29.61 5.01
CA TYR A 187 -11.96 -28.77 5.35
C TYR A 187 -12.27 -27.33 5.02
N THR A 188 -12.17 -26.44 5.99
CA THR A 188 -12.29 -25.01 5.78
C THR A 188 -10.91 -24.39 5.91
N ILE A 189 -10.42 -23.78 4.83
CA ILE A 189 -9.23 -22.96 4.81
C ILE A 189 -9.68 -21.56 5.23
N GLY A 190 -9.00 -20.94 6.19
CA GLY A 190 -9.26 -19.55 6.56
C GLY A 190 -8.92 -18.58 5.42
N GLU A 191 -9.28 -17.31 5.58
CA GLU A 191 -9.20 -16.31 4.52
C GLU A 191 -7.76 -15.91 4.16
N GLN A 192 -6.82 -16.07 5.11
CA GLN A 192 -5.44 -15.62 4.92
C GLN A 192 -4.57 -16.74 4.34
N THR A 193 -4.06 -16.51 3.14
CA THR A 193 -3.15 -17.42 2.44
C THR A 193 -1.89 -16.67 2.02
N PHE A 194 -0.76 -17.38 1.98
CA PHE A 194 0.46 -16.82 1.40
C PHE A 194 0.37 -16.85 -0.13
N ASN A 195 0.42 -15.68 -0.75
CA ASN A 195 0.25 -15.49 -2.19
C ASN A 195 1.50 -14.95 -2.91
N ASP A 196 2.60 -14.82 -2.19
CA ASP A 196 3.85 -14.29 -2.71
C ASP A 196 4.85 -15.41 -3.03
N VAL A 197 6.03 -15.03 -3.50
CA VAL A 197 7.17 -15.93 -3.63
C VAL A 197 7.99 -15.89 -2.34
N PHE A 198 8.28 -17.03 -1.75
CA PHE A 198 9.24 -17.16 -0.65
C PHE A 198 10.52 -17.81 -1.19
N ASP A 199 11.60 -17.05 -1.27
CA ASP A 199 12.89 -17.51 -1.73
C ASP A 199 13.88 -17.55 -0.55
N GLY A 200 14.27 -18.74 -0.15
CA GLY A 200 15.25 -18.95 0.91
C GLY A 200 16.66 -18.47 0.58
N LYS A 201 16.96 -18.10 -0.65
CA LYS A 201 18.30 -17.67 -1.13
C LYS A 201 19.44 -18.60 -0.71
N GLY A 202 19.15 -19.89 -0.53
CA GLY A 202 20.10 -20.89 -0.05
C GLY A 202 20.32 -20.91 1.46
N HIS A 203 19.60 -20.10 2.22
CA HIS A 203 19.60 -20.12 3.68
C HIS A 203 18.63 -21.14 4.26
N SER A 204 18.84 -21.50 5.52
CA SER A 204 18.06 -22.51 6.25
C SER A 204 17.37 -21.91 7.47
N VAL A 205 16.23 -22.51 7.84
CA VAL A 205 15.55 -22.26 9.12
C VAL A 205 15.70 -23.53 9.96
N ILE A 206 16.36 -23.41 11.11
CA ILE A 206 16.68 -24.54 11.98
C ILE A 206 16.03 -24.38 13.36
N ASN A 207 15.93 -25.47 14.10
CA ASN A 207 15.34 -25.52 15.45
C ASN A 207 13.89 -25.02 15.51
N LEU A 208 13.15 -25.21 14.43
CA LEU A 208 11.76 -24.77 14.32
C LEU A 208 10.88 -25.61 15.26
N THR A 209 10.19 -24.96 16.18
CA THR A 209 9.30 -25.60 17.16
C THR A 209 7.91 -24.97 17.07
N PHE A 210 6.90 -25.85 17.02
CA PHE A 210 5.49 -25.45 17.07
C PHE A 210 4.82 -25.99 18.34
N THR A 211 3.95 -25.17 18.94
CA THR A 211 3.03 -25.62 19.97
C THR A 211 1.63 -25.64 19.41
N TYR A 212 0.99 -26.81 19.42
CA TYR A 212 -0.38 -26.99 18.93
C TYR A 212 -1.35 -27.22 20.06
N ASN A 213 -2.55 -26.68 19.92
CA ASN A 213 -3.69 -27.11 20.72
C ASN A 213 -4.54 -28.08 19.88
N LEU A 214 -4.49 -29.36 20.24
CA LEU A 214 -5.23 -30.42 19.53
C LEU A 214 -6.75 -30.27 19.67
N GLU A 215 -7.23 -29.50 20.65
CA GLU A 215 -8.66 -29.28 20.88
C GLU A 215 -9.28 -28.26 19.92
N ASP A 216 -8.46 -27.45 19.25
CA ASP A 216 -8.92 -26.40 18.32
C ASP A 216 -9.36 -26.91 16.94
N GLY A 217 -9.34 -28.24 16.72
CA GLY A 217 -9.74 -28.84 15.44
C GLY A 217 -8.84 -28.51 14.26
N ASN A 218 -7.69 -27.87 14.50
CA ASN A 218 -6.70 -27.55 13.47
C ASN A 218 -6.01 -28.80 12.97
N ILE A 219 -5.98 -29.01 11.67
CA ILE A 219 -5.46 -30.24 11.05
C ILE A 219 -4.26 -30.02 10.13
N ALA A 220 -3.99 -28.78 9.75
CA ALA A 220 -2.83 -28.46 8.94
C ALA A 220 -1.80 -27.71 9.79
N HIS A 221 -0.61 -28.31 9.86
CA HIS A 221 0.50 -27.77 10.62
C HIS A 221 1.75 -27.84 9.74
N GLY A 222 2.30 -26.71 9.40
CA GLY A 222 3.48 -26.59 8.59
C GLY A 222 4.03 -25.17 8.68
N LEU A 223 5.14 -24.93 8.02
CA LEU A 223 5.70 -23.58 7.92
C LEU A 223 4.70 -22.63 7.24
N PHE A 224 4.03 -23.11 6.21
CA PHE A 224 2.89 -22.45 5.58
C PHE A 224 1.65 -23.29 5.81
N ASN A 225 0.65 -22.74 6.48
CA ASN A 225 -0.61 -23.43 6.71
C ASN A 225 -1.49 -23.42 5.47
N ALA A 226 -1.42 -22.36 4.68
CA ALA A 226 -2.18 -22.21 3.46
C ALA A 226 -1.38 -21.42 2.41
N LEU A 227 -1.27 -21.99 1.20
CA LEU A 227 -0.77 -21.29 0.01
C LEU A 227 -1.94 -20.90 -0.85
N GLY A 228 -1.93 -19.66 -1.31
CA GLY A 228 -2.88 -19.19 -2.29
C GLY A 228 -2.46 -19.59 -3.72
N SER A 229 -3.25 -19.16 -4.70
CA SER A 229 -3.07 -19.58 -6.10
C SER A 229 -1.76 -19.08 -6.72
N SER A 230 -1.15 -18.04 -6.20
CA SER A 230 0.12 -17.46 -6.63
C SER A 230 1.27 -17.70 -5.66
N GLY A 231 1.01 -18.38 -4.52
CA GLY A 231 2.06 -18.71 -3.54
C GLY A 231 3.08 -19.71 -4.10
N VAL A 232 4.38 -19.39 -3.98
CA VAL A 232 5.52 -20.19 -4.40
C VAL A 232 6.54 -20.26 -3.27
N ILE A 233 7.16 -21.45 -3.09
CA ILE A 233 8.22 -21.71 -2.09
C ILE A 233 9.41 -22.34 -2.78
#